data_c9b148b6449f59f63731bfb92ad0000f
#
_entry.id   c9b148b6449f59f63731bfb92ad0000f
#
_cell.length_a   1.000
_cell.length_b   1.000
_cell.length_c   1.000
_cell.angle_alpha   90.00
_cell.angle_beta   90.00
_cell.angle_gamma   90.00
#
_symmetry.space_group_name_H-M   'P 1'
#
loop_
_entity.id
_entity.type
_entity.pdbx_description
1 polymer ?
#
loop_
_entity_poly.entity_id
_entity_poly.type
_entity_poly.pdbx_seq_one_letter_code
_entity_poly.pdbx_strand_id
1 'polypeptide(L)'
;MATRVVNAGAQRLNKPGAASRCRWPAAALLLLAQLALNAHAAEEFTLVVAPGDTLIGISQRLLDDPARWPELQRLNRLKRDIRLKAGSRLRIPLDWLRWTERTAEVLHVQGVVVGTGPGAGAPWVAGMQLKAGDGFDTGASGALTLRLYEGTTVVFSPQTQAALGRLREVAGIGVQATTIELKKGAADSTVVPLKNPASRFEIRTPRVVTAVRGTRFRMAAEGDISRHEVVTGAVAVAGVEPGRAASETSLKEVQGLRAEGASLGTPVRLLPPSDVSGVPVRIERIAQSVGVPPLAGAQGWHWQVASDAAFSRLLQDERTPEPTWVVTGLPDGDYHLRVRAADAQQLEGLDAQQAFALRARPEPPVLLAPGSGASVVGPSDMVWAEAMDAPAYQVQVARDARFADLVLDRAPVVGPRLAMDATWPPGQYHWRVATLRAAGAQGPFAEGPRGPFGDGATFTVLPPSVMAPPQIGTDGVHLTWTGPTGFSHKIQLATDPSFASPQFDQVVPGVRLDLPTPAPGAYFVRTQVVLPDGRVGAWSSPQKFEVPQKVEAPRKYPWPLLLLLLLPLL
;
A
#
# COMPACT_ATOMS: atom_id res chain seq x y z
N MET A 1 27.47 -29.02 -55.11
CA MET A 1 27.59 -30.48 -55.09
C MET A 1 26.34 -30.99 -54.39
N ALA A 2 25.36 -31.29 -55.15
CA ALA A 2 24.95 -32.65 -55.60
C ALA A 2 24.34 -33.42 -54.40
N THR A 3 23.12 -33.66 -54.34
CA THR A 3 22.11 -34.42 -55.10
C THR A 3 21.61 -35.61 -54.31
N ARG A 4 20.34 -35.76 -54.23
CA ARG A 4 19.33 -36.81 -54.51
C ARG A 4 18.59 -37.30 -53.25
N VAL A 5 17.26 -37.14 -53.13
CA VAL A 5 16.10 -37.70 -53.88
C VAL A 5 15.85 -39.23 -53.61
N VAL A 6 14.59 -39.49 -53.36
CA VAL A 6 13.78 -40.73 -53.54
C VAL A 6 13.31 -41.35 -52.22
N ASN A 7 12.08 -41.59 -51.94
CA ASN A 7 10.77 -41.81 -52.54
C ASN A 7 10.00 -42.84 -51.68
N ALA A 8 8.75 -42.57 -51.45
CA ALA A 8 7.58 -43.42 -51.44
C ALA A 8 7.46 -44.64 -50.52
N GLY A 9 6.36 -44.67 -49.81
CA GLY A 9 5.80 -45.86 -49.18
C GLY A 9 4.42 -45.59 -48.58
N ALA A 10 3.39 -45.67 -49.46
CA ALA A 10 2.01 -45.63 -49.01
C ALA A 10 1.59 -47.00 -48.50
N GLN A 11 0.89 -47.09 -47.37
CA GLN A 11 -0.05 -48.17 -47.10
C GLN A 11 -1.23 -47.75 -46.21
N ARG A 12 -2.32 -48.16 -46.62
CA ARG A 12 -3.74 -47.98 -46.40
C ARG A 12 -4.28 -48.52 -45.08
N LEU A 13 -5.38 -47.83 -44.65
CA LEU A 13 -6.64 -48.40 -44.12
C LEU A 13 -6.61 -49.14 -42.76
N ASN A 14 -7.21 -48.48 -41.70
CA ASN A 14 -8.43 -49.11 -41.12
C ASN A 14 -9.28 -48.10 -40.34
N LYS A 15 -10.58 -48.05 -40.53
CA LYS A 15 -11.68 -47.49 -39.74
C LYS A 15 -12.42 -48.70 -39.12
N PRO A 16 -13.40 -48.50 -38.17
CA PRO A 16 -13.83 -47.42 -37.32
C PRO A 16 -14.07 -47.85 -35.83
N GLY A 17 -14.12 -46.92 -34.89
CA GLY A 17 -14.58 -47.14 -33.52
C GLY A 17 -15.54 -46.03 -33.08
N ALA A 18 -16.68 -46.42 -32.58
CA ALA A 18 -17.92 -45.71 -32.29
C ALA A 18 -17.82 -44.41 -31.53
N ALA A 19 -18.48 -43.39 -32.06
CA ALA A 19 -18.76 -42.12 -31.40
C ALA A 19 -19.94 -42.28 -30.43
N SER A 20 -19.73 -42.07 -29.13
CA SER A 20 -20.80 -41.84 -28.18
C SER A 20 -21.28 -40.39 -28.30
N ARG A 21 -22.46 -40.22 -28.89
CA ARG A 21 -23.15 -38.93 -29.00
C ARG A 21 -23.74 -38.54 -27.63
N CYS A 22 -23.11 -37.64 -26.91
CA CYS A 22 -23.75 -36.90 -25.82
C CYS A 22 -24.75 -35.92 -26.44
N ARG A 23 -26.04 -36.23 -26.33
CA ARG A 23 -27.15 -35.34 -26.70
C ARG A 23 -27.32 -34.30 -25.59
N TRP A 24 -26.88 -33.10 -25.81
CA TRP A 24 -27.31 -31.93 -25.04
C TRP A 24 -28.69 -31.48 -25.50
N PRO A 25 -29.59 -31.07 -24.61
CA PRO A 25 -30.93 -30.69 -25.02
C PRO A 25 -30.87 -29.39 -25.83
N ALA A 26 -31.36 -29.44 -27.03
CA ALA A 26 -31.46 -28.33 -27.99
C ALA A 26 -32.37 -27.16 -27.52
N ALA A 27 -32.93 -27.25 -26.34
CA ALA A 27 -33.79 -26.20 -25.77
C ALA A 27 -33.07 -24.98 -25.22
N ALA A 28 -31.75 -25.07 -24.91
CA ALA A 28 -30.97 -23.93 -24.38
C ALA A 28 -30.43 -23.00 -25.48
N LEU A 29 -30.27 -23.51 -26.69
CA LEU A 29 -29.77 -22.73 -27.85
C LEU A 29 -30.89 -21.97 -28.59
N LEU A 30 -32.13 -22.33 -28.44
CA LEU A 30 -33.28 -21.63 -29.06
C LEU A 30 -33.75 -20.37 -28.31
N LEU A 31 -33.39 -20.20 -27.04
CA LEU A 31 -33.74 -19.01 -26.28
C LEU A 31 -32.76 -17.86 -26.50
N LEU A 32 -31.56 -18.12 -26.97
CA LEU A 32 -30.55 -17.07 -27.28
C LEU A 32 -30.66 -16.57 -28.73
N ALA A 33 -31.24 -17.34 -29.65
CA ALA A 33 -31.39 -16.96 -31.06
C ALA A 33 -32.59 -16.04 -31.34
N GLN A 34 -33.50 -15.81 -30.37
CA GLN A 34 -34.67 -14.95 -30.57
C GLN A 34 -34.45 -13.47 -30.20
N LEU A 35 -33.27 -13.09 -29.70
CA LEU A 35 -32.95 -11.70 -29.41
C LEU A 35 -32.34 -10.93 -30.61
N ALA A 36 -31.98 -11.62 -31.69
CA ALA A 36 -31.18 -11.05 -32.77
C ALA A 36 -31.98 -10.56 -34.01
N LEU A 37 -33.29 -10.62 -33.99
CA LEU A 37 -34.10 -10.20 -35.16
C LEU A 37 -35.24 -9.25 -34.75
N ASN A 38 -34.96 -8.06 -34.26
CA ASN A 38 -35.96 -6.98 -34.30
C ASN A 38 -35.33 -5.63 -33.93
N ALA A 39 -34.71 -5.00 -34.90
CA ALA A 39 -34.23 -3.62 -34.77
C ALA A 39 -35.35 -2.56 -34.83
N HIS A 40 -36.62 -2.88 -34.50
CA HIS A 40 -37.73 -1.96 -34.30
C HIS A 40 -38.99 -2.64 -33.75
N ALA A 41 -38.90 -3.81 -33.09
CA ALA A 41 -40.02 -4.25 -32.27
C ALA A 41 -40.02 -3.42 -30.98
N ALA A 42 -41.11 -2.74 -30.70
CA ALA A 42 -41.29 -2.07 -29.40
C ALA A 42 -41.01 -3.12 -28.30
N GLU A 43 -40.10 -2.79 -27.37
CA GLU A 43 -39.80 -3.69 -26.24
C GLU A 43 -41.10 -3.95 -25.48
N GLU A 44 -41.46 -5.23 -25.30
CA GLU A 44 -42.73 -5.62 -24.70
C GLU A 44 -42.54 -6.27 -23.33
N PHE A 45 -43.41 -5.90 -22.41
CA PHE A 45 -43.60 -6.56 -21.13
C PHE A 45 -44.68 -7.62 -21.24
N THR A 46 -44.46 -8.80 -20.72
CA THR A 46 -45.47 -9.87 -20.67
C THR A 46 -46.07 -9.96 -19.28
N LEU A 47 -47.32 -9.52 -19.14
CA LEU A 47 -48.12 -9.66 -17.89
C LEU A 47 -48.82 -11.01 -17.86
N VAL A 48 -48.70 -11.74 -16.74
CA VAL A 48 -49.54 -12.89 -16.45
C VAL A 48 -50.83 -12.36 -15.82
N VAL A 49 -51.96 -12.65 -16.49
CA VAL A 49 -53.30 -12.18 -16.07
C VAL A 49 -53.72 -12.85 -14.78
N ALA A 50 -54.07 -12.07 -13.76
CA ALA A 50 -54.59 -12.57 -12.49
C ALA A 50 -56.11 -12.88 -12.56
N PRO A 51 -56.63 -13.71 -11.66
CA PRO A 51 -58.06 -13.91 -11.55
C PRO A 51 -58.78 -12.59 -11.27
N GLY A 52 -59.81 -12.28 -12.06
CA GLY A 52 -60.58 -11.04 -11.94
C GLY A 52 -59.99 -9.83 -12.74
N ASP A 53 -58.82 -9.97 -13.37
CA ASP A 53 -58.28 -8.91 -14.22
C ASP A 53 -59.19 -8.72 -15.46
N THR A 54 -59.38 -7.46 -15.80
CA THR A 54 -60.01 -7.03 -17.05
C THR A 54 -59.03 -6.19 -17.83
N LEU A 55 -59.18 -6.12 -19.15
CA LEU A 55 -58.32 -5.34 -20.02
C LEU A 55 -58.34 -3.85 -19.64
N ILE A 56 -59.54 -3.32 -19.34
CA ILE A 56 -59.71 -1.94 -18.89
C ILE A 56 -59.03 -1.74 -17.51
N GLY A 57 -59.23 -2.63 -16.55
CA GLY A 57 -58.60 -2.55 -15.23
C GLY A 57 -57.08 -2.62 -15.29
N ILE A 58 -56.50 -3.49 -16.16
CA ILE A 58 -55.06 -3.54 -16.42
C ILE A 58 -54.58 -2.21 -17.04
N SER A 59 -55.31 -1.66 -18.04
CA SER A 59 -54.95 -0.40 -18.69
C SER A 59 -54.99 0.77 -17.69
N GLN A 60 -56.01 0.85 -16.84
CA GLN A 60 -56.09 1.88 -15.79
C GLN A 60 -54.98 1.78 -14.77
N ARG A 61 -54.55 0.59 -14.46
CA ARG A 61 -53.48 0.34 -13.47
C ARG A 61 -52.07 0.55 -14.02
N LEU A 62 -51.82 0.11 -15.26
CA LEU A 62 -50.46 -0.03 -15.77
C LEU A 62 -50.11 0.94 -16.89
N LEU A 63 -51.07 1.43 -17.70
CA LEU A 63 -50.77 2.28 -18.82
C LEU A 63 -50.72 3.76 -18.42
N ASP A 64 -49.87 4.52 -19.09
CA ASP A 64 -49.79 5.95 -18.98
C ASP A 64 -51.10 6.59 -19.50
N ASP A 65 -51.57 6.12 -20.64
CA ASP A 65 -52.90 6.46 -21.18
C ASP A 65 -53.83 5.24 -21.11
N PRO A 66 -54.77 5.17 -20.13
CA PRO A 66 -55.73 4.08 -20.01
C PRO A 66 -56.65 3.92 -21.22
N ALA A 67 -56.87 5.00 -22.02
CA ALA A 67 -57.73 4.94 -23.20
C ALA A 67 -57.17 4.02 -24.31
N ARG A 68 -55.91 3.65 -24.24
CA ARG A 68 -55.25 2.69 -25.17
C ARG A 68 -55.67 1.24 -24.98
N TRP A 69 -56.64 0.92 -24.13
CA TRP A 69 -57.10 -0.45 -23.97
C TRP A 69 -57.57 -1.13 -25.30
N PRO A 70 -58.18 -0.41 -26.29
CA PRO A 70 -58.53 -1.07 -27.57
C PRO A 70 -57.33 -1.39 -28.44
N GLU A 71 -56.22 -0.62 -28.33
CA GLU A 71 -54.97 -0.89 -28.99
C GLU A 71 -54.28 -2.12 -28.35
N LEU A 72 -54.31 -2.21 -27.02
CA LEU A 72 -53.80 -3.33 -26.26
C LEU A 72 -54.58 -4.63 -26.62
N GLN A 73 -55.90 -4.52 -26.82
CA GLN A 73 -56.74 -5.64 -27.29
C GLN A 73 -56.30 -6.14 -28.68
N ARG A 74 -56.11 -5.20 -29.63
CA ARG A 74 -55.63 -5.50 -31.00
C ARG A 74 -54.26 -6.12 -31.01
N LEU A 75 -53.32 -5.56 -30.26
CA LEU A 75 -51.94 -6.09 -30.14
C LEU A 75 -51.92 -7.53 -29.68
N ASN A 76 -52.79 -7.89 -28.74
CA ASN A 76 -52.89 -9.21 -28.18
C ASN A 76 -53.88 -10.14 -28.92
N ARG A 77 -54.50 -9.69 -30.05
CA ARG A 77 -55.47 -10.44 -30.88
C ARG A 77 -56.61 -11.00 -30.03
N LEU A 78 -57.07 -10.25 -29.02
CA LEU A 78 -58.16 -10.68 -28.14
C LEU A 78 -59.49 -10.44 -28.84
N LYS A 79 -60.40 -11.46 -28.72
CA LYS A 79 -61.76 -11.32 -29.22
C LYS A 79 -62.51 -10.27 -28.37
N ARG A 80 -63.67 -9.76 -28.84
CA ARG A 80 -64.44 -8.69 -28.20
C ARG A 80 -64.88 -8.95 -26.71
N ASP A 81 -64.66 -10.15 -26.22
CA ASP A 81 -64.94 -10.48 -24.81
C ASP A 81 -63.89 -9.82 -23.88
N ILE A 82 -64.34 -8.96 -23.04
CA ILE A 82 -63.57 -8.17 -22.08
C ILE A 82 -62.95 -9.06 -20.95
N ARG A 83 -63.39 -10.31 -20.83
CA ARG A 83 -62.90 -11.24 -19.79
C ARG A 83 -61.62 -11.92 -20.22
N LEU A 84 -60.54 -11.59 -19.53
CA LEU A 84 -59.26 -12.23 -19.70
C LEU A 84 -59.22 -13.59 -18.98
N LYS A 85 -58.63 -14.61 -19.59
CA LYS A 85 -58.43 -15.90 -18.91
C LYS A 85 -57.27 -15.77 -17.93
N ALA A 86 -57.53 -16.05 -16.67
CA ALA A 86 -56.49 -16.10 -15.63
C ALA A 86 -55.35 -17.03 -16.07
N GLY A 87 -54.10 -16.63 -15.85
CA GLY A 87 -52.88 -17.32 -16.26
C GLY A 87 -52.48 -17.10 -17.75
N SER A 88 -53.32 -16.43 -18.57
CA SER A 88 -52.90 -16.03 -19.91
C SER A 88 -51.84 -14.96 -19.90
N ARG A 89 -51.09 -14.83 -20.97
CA ARG A 89 -50.02 -13.85 -21.15
C ARG A 89 -50.51 -12.67 -21.98
N LEU A 90 -50.41 -11.47 -21.46
CA LEU A 90 -50.74 -10.22 -22.14
C LEU A 90 -49.45 -9.47 -22.46
N ARG A 91 -49.21 -9.17 -23.73
CA ARG A 91 -48.07 -8.35 -24.18
C ARG A 91 -48.43 -6.86 -24.07
N ILE A 92 -47.59 -6.07 -23.42
CA ILE A 92 -47.77 -4.63 -23.25
C ILE A 92 -46.46 -3.96 -23.68
N PRO A 93 -46.46 -3.03 -24.64
CA PRO A 93 -45.27 -2.24 -24.97
C PRO A 93 -44.75 -1.47 -23.76
N LEU A 94 -43.43 -1.49 -23.55
CA LEU A 94 -42.82 -0.82 -22.37
C LEU A 94 -43.02 0.69 -22.40
N ASP A 95 -43.11 1.29 -23.55
CA ASP A 95 -43.38 2.72 -23.74
C ASP A 95 -44.83 3.16 -23.43
N TRP A 96 -45.74 2.18 -23.31
CA TRP A 96 -47.13 2.46 -22.91
C TRP A 96 -47.33 2.39 -21.38
N LEU A 97 -46.32 1.84 -20.65
CA LEU A 97 -46.43 1.69 -19.21
C LEU A 97 -46.34 3.04 -18.48
N ARG A 98 -47.07 3.16 -17.37
CA ARG A 98 -47.01 4.32 -16.47
C ARG A 98 -45.77 4.23 -15.60
N TRP A 99 -44.75 4.93 -16.02
CA TRP A 99 -43.48 5.02 -15.30
C TRP A 99 -43.56 6.05 -14.19
N THR A 100 -42.96 5.72 -13.04
CA THR A 100 -42.74 6.63 -11.91
C THR A 100 -41.25 6.90 -11.80
N GLU A 101 -40.87 8.17 -11.84
CA GLU A 101 -39.47 8.58 -11.65
C GLU A 101 -39.00 8.23 -10.23
N ARG A 102 -37.75 7.82 -10.14
CA ARG A 102 -37.05 7.48 -8.92
C ARG A 102 -35.77 8.30 -8.79
N THR A 103 -35.16 8.27 -7.59
CA THR A 103 -33.92 9.00 -7.29
C THR A 103 -32.77 8.04 -6.96
N ALA A 104 -31.55 8.52 -7.10
CA ALA A 104 -30.36 7.92 -6.55
C ALA A 104 -29.88 8.74 -5.36
N GLU A 105 -29.31 8.09 -4.37
CA GLU A 105 -28.71 8.72 -3.20
C GLU A 105 -27.21 8.75 -3.30
N VAL A 106 -26.59 9.88 -2.98
CA VAL A 106 -25.15 10.00 -2.80
C VAL A 106 -24.76 9.37 -1.47
N LEU A 107 -24.11 8.21 -1.50
CA LEU A 107 -23.64 7.53 -0.30
C LEU A 107 -22.34 8.12 0.23
N HIS A 108 -21.42 8.43 -0.65
CA HIS A 108 -20.09 8.93 -0.29
C HIS A 108 -19.53 9.82 -1.39
N VAL A 109 -18.79 10.84 -0.96
CA VAL A 109 -18.00 11.72 -1.82
C VAL A 109 -16.61 11.80 -1.23
N GLN A 110 -15.61 11.48 -2.02
CA GLN A 110 -14.20 11.74 -1.73
C GLN A 110 -13.74 12.93 -2.57
N GLY A 111 -13.04 13.87 -1.95
CA GLY A 111 -12.56 15.06 -2.64
C GLY A 111 -13.71 15.98 -3.10
N VAL A 112 -13.57 16.60 -4.27
CA VAL A 112 -14.55 17.54 -4.82
C VAL A 112 -15.21 16.93 -6.05
N VAL A 113 -16.52 16.69 -5.95
CA VAL A 113 -17.37 16.28 -7.07
C VAL A 113 -18.34 17.40 -7.37
N VAL A 114 -18.42 17.82 -8.61
CA VAL A 114 -19.28 18.92 -9.04
C VAL A 114 -20.41 18.41 -9.93
N GLY A 115 -21.62 18.96 -9.73
CA GLY A 115 -22.73 18.73 -10.64
C GLY A 115 -22.47 19.35 -12.00
N THR A 116 -22.91 18.68 -13.08
CA THR A 116 -22.92 19.18 -14.45
C THR A 116 -24.34 19.21 -14.98
N GLY A 117 -24.74 20.23 -15.75
CA GLY A 117 -26.10 20.38 -16.27
C GLY A 117 -26.94 21.38 -15.48
N PRO A 118 -28.29 21.27 -15.48
CA PRO A 118 -29.16 22.20 -14.74
C PRO A 118 -28.88 22.15 -13.24
N GLY A 119 -28.33 23.20 -12.64
CA GLY A 119 -27.86 23.26 -11.26
C GLY A 119 -26.36 23.03 -11.09
N ALA A 120 -25.59 23.14 -12.17
CA ALA A 120 -24.14 23.05 -12.19
C ALA A 120 -23.46 23.99 -11.20
N GLY A 121 -22.36 23.54 -10.60
CA GLY A 121 -21.40 24.34 -9.81
C GLY A 121 -21.44 24.14 -8.31
N ALA A 122 -22.48 23.54 -7.72
CA ALA A 122 -22.46 23.19 -6.32
C ALA A 122 -21.72 21.85 -6.08
N PRO A 123 -20.82 21.76 -5.08
CA PRO A 123 -20.23 20.49 -4.69
C PRO A 123 -21.30 19.51 -4.18
N TRP A 124 -21.20 18.25 -4.59
CA TRP A 124 -22.09 17.21 -4.10
C TRP A 124 -21.63 16.73 -2.74
N VAL A 125 -22.60 16.36 -1.90
CA VAL A 125 -22.35 15.84 -0.54
C VAL A 125 -23.16 14.57 -0.30
N ALA A 126 -22.70 13.75 0.63
CA ALA A 126 -23.43 12.55 1.05
C ALA A 126 -24.86 12.90 1.54
N GLY A 127 -25.83 12.04 1.20
CA GLY A 127 -27.25 12.20 1.50
C GLY A 127 -28.05 12.96 0.42
N MET A 128 -27.40 13.59 -0.57
CA MET A 128 -28.11 14.23 -1.68
C MET A 128 -28.92 13.22 -2.49
N GLN A 129 -30.11 13.64 -2.92
CA GLN A 129 -30.99 12.88 -3.82
C GLN A 129 -30.85 13.41 -5.24
N LEU A 130 -30.49 12.53 -6.16
CA LEU A 130 -30.26 12.83 -7.57
C LEU A 130 -31.38 12.25 -8.42
N LYS A 131 -31.73 12.91 -9.50
CA LYS A 131 -32.78 12.50 -10.43
C LYS A 131 -32.22 12.26 -11.84
N ALA A 132 -33.02 11.70 -12.70
CA ALA A 132 -32.70 11.60 -14.12
C ALA A 132 -32.37 12.97 -14.71
N GLY A 133 -31.30 13.05 -15.49
CA GLY A 133 -30.73 14.27 -16.04
C GLY A 133 -29.60 14.89 -15.23
N ASP A 134 -29.43 14.53 -13.96
CA ASP A 134 -28.31 15.04 -13.16
C ASP A 134 -27.00 14.40 -13.65
N GLY A 135 -26.03 15.24 -13.96
CA GLY A 135 -24.70 14.85 -14.38
C GLY A 135 -23.64 15.32 -13.38
N PHE A 136 -22.46 14.71 -13.41
CA PHE A 136 -21.36 15.04 -12.51
C PHE A 136 -19.99 14.86 -13.15
N ASP A 137 -19.00 15.50 -12.52
CA ASP A 137 -17.58 15.34 -12.78
C ASP A 137 -16.86 15.13 -11.44
N THR A 138 -16.13 14.02 -11.30
CA THR A 138 -15.36 13.70 -10.10
C THR A 138 -14.02 14.44 -10.02
N GLY A 139 -13.63 15.18 -11.08
CA GLY A 139 -12.35 15.87 -11.11
C GLY A 139 -11.15 14.92 -11.06
N ALA A 140 -9.97 15.47 -10.82
CA ALA A 140 -8.70 14.73 -10.90
C ALA A 140 -8.52 13.69 -9.78
N SER A 141 -9.08 13.95 -8.58
CA SER A 141 -8.84 13.12 -7.37
C SER A 141 -10.12 12.76 -6.61
N GLY A 142 -11.29 13.22 -7.07
CA GLY A 142 -12.55 12.92 -6.42
C GLY A 142 -13.08 11.54 -6.79
N ALA A 143 -13.91 10.97 -5.91
CA ALA A 143 -14.68 9.75 -6.18
C ALA A 143 -16.11 9.91 -5.66
N LEU A 144 -17.05 9.22 -6.28
CA LEU A 144 -18.46 9.30 -5.98
C LEU A 144 -19.06 7.90 -5.85
N THR A 145 -19.81 7.66 -4.78
CA THR A 145 -20.59 6.43 -4.63
C THR A 145 -22.07 6.76 -4.61
N LEU A 146 -22.81 6.17 -5.52
CA LEU A 146 -24.26 6.27 -5.60
C LEU A 146 -24.93 4.96 -5.20
N ARG A 147 -26.05 5.08 -4.48
CA ARG A 147 -27.02 4.02 -4.27
C ARG A 147 -28.29 4.34 -5.03
N LEU A 148 -28.66 3.47 -5.96
CA LEU A 148 -29.88 3.61 -6.73
C LEU A 148 -31.08 3.11 -5.93
N TYR A 149 -32.27 3.52 -6.34
CA TYR A 149 -33.52 3.21 -5.62
C TYR A 149 -33.79 1.71 -5.41
N GLU A 150 -33.29 0.87 -6.30
CA GLU A 150 -33.38 -0.59 -6.20
C GLU A 150 -32.30 -1.26 -5.33
N GLY A 151 -31.37 -0.48 -4.80
CA GLY A 151 -30.28 -0.93 -3.93
C GLY A 151 -28.96 -1.20 -4.67
N THR A 152 -28.88 -1.06 -5.99
CA THR A 152 -27.64 -1.11 -6.75
C THR A 152 -26.67 -0.05 -6.27
N THR A 153 -25.41 -0.41 -6.09
CA THR A 153 -24.34 0.53 -5.75
C THR A 153 -23.39 0.69 -6.93
N VAL A 154 -23.04 1.93 -7.25
CA VAL A 154 -22.08 2.28 -8.29
C VAL A 154 -21.03 3.22 -7.71
N VAL A 155 -19.76 2.84 -7.84
CA VAL A 155 -18.59 3.62 -7.42
C VAL A 155 -17.92 4.19 -8.66
N PHE A 156 -17.80 5.50 -8.72
CA PHE A 156 -17.13 6.23 -9.81
C PHE A 156 -15.75 6.68 -9.32
N SER A 157 -14.73 6.27 -10.05
CA SER A 157 -13.32 6.62 -9.80
C SER A 157 -13.01 8.08 -10.15
N PRO A 158 -11.83 8.61 -9.80
CA PRO A 158 -11.37 9.91 -10.28
C PRO A 158 -11.42 10.04 -11.81
N GLN A 159 -11.48 11.29 -12.29
CA GLN A 159 -11.55 11.65 -13.71
C GLN A 159 -12.78 11.11 -14.45
N THR A 160 -13.89 10.90 -13.73
CA THR A 160 -15.14 10.37 -14.28
C THR A 160 -16.14 11.47 -14.54
N GLN A 161 -16.69 11.47 -15.76
CA GLN A 161 -17.83 12.27 -16.19
C GLN A 161 -18.99 11.38 -16.57
N ALA A 162 -20.09 11.47 -15.84
CA ALA A 162 -21.27 10.69 -16.13
C ALA A 162 -22.56 11.46 -15.81
N ALA A 163 -23.70 10.91 -16.25
CA ALA A 163 -25.01 11.44 -15.96
C ALA A 163 -26.00 10.31 -15.69
N LEU A 164 -27.02 10.57 -14.89
CA LEU A 164 -28.14 9.68 -14.66
C LEU A 164 -29.16 9.86 -15.80
N GLY A 165 -29.24 8.88 -16.69
CA GLY A 165 -30.14 8.95 -17.85
C GLY A 165 -31.59 8.65 -17.46
N ARG A 166 -31.88 7.40 -17.05
CA ARG A 166 -33.21 6.97 -16.61
C ARG A 166 -33.13 6.38 -15.22
N LEU A 167 -34.05 6.77 -14.37
CA LEU A 167 -34.24 6.19 -13.03
C LEU A 167 -35.75 6.07 -12.82
N ARG A 168 -36.37 4.94 -13.23
CA ARG A 168 -37.83 4.83 -13.19
C ARG A 168 -38.29 3.39 -12.99
N GLU A 169 -39.48 3.24 -12.44
CA GLU A 169 -40.12 1.95 -12.27
C GLU A 169 -41.63 2.01 -12.57
N VAL A 170 -42.20 0.87 -12.90
CA VAL A 170 -43.65 0.72 -12.99
C VAL A 170 -44.18 0.10 -11.71
N ALA A 171 -44.92 0.90 -10.97
CA ALA A 171 -45.49 0.47 -9.69
C ALA A 171 -46.40 -0.76 -9.84
N GLY A 172 -46.34 -1.68 -8.88
CA GLY A 172 -47.19 -2.88 -8.80
C GLY A 172 -46.75 -4.06 -9.64
N ILE A 173 -45.82 -3.89 -10.62
CA ILE A 173 -45.28 -5.02 -11.40
C ILE A 173 -43.76 -5.14 -11.30
N GLY A 174 -43.07 -4.19 -10.67
CA GLY A 174 -41.64 -4.23 -10.38
C GLY A 174 -40.77 -4.22 -11.65
N VAL A 175 -41.26 -3.64 -12.75
CA VAL A 175 -40.45 -3.37 -13.95
C VAL A 175 -39.63 -2.12 -13.70
N GLN A 176 -38.33 -2.20 -13.85
CA GLN A 176 -37.37 -1.16 -13.56
C GLN A 176 -36.57 -0.80 -14.81
N ALA A 177 -36.26 0.48 -14.99
CA ALA A 177 -35.40 0.95 -16.06
C ALA A 177 -34.42 2.00 -15.51
N THR A 178 -33.14 1.58 -15.43
CA THR A 178 -32.03 2.43 -14.98
C THR A 178 -31.01 2.55 -16.11
N THR A 179 -30.61 3.78 -16.41
CA THR A 179 -29.56 4.08 -17.40
C THR A 179 -28.59 5.07 -16.82
N ILE A 180 -27.29 4.79 -16.92
CA ILE A 180 -26.19 5.69 -16.57
C ILE A 180 -25.43 5.98 -17.87
N GLU A 181 -25.21 7.26 -18.16
CA GLU A 181 -24.44 7.73 -19.31
C GLU A 181 -23.00 8.01 -18.87
N LEU A 182 -22.06 7.11 -19.17
CA LEU A 182 -20.64 7.26 -18.85
C LEU A 182 -19.91 7.89 -20.04
N LYS A 183 -19.55 9.17 -19.93
CA LYS A 183 -18.84 9.89 -20.99
C LYS A 183 -17.34 9.63 -20.96
N LYS A 184 -16.77 9.56 -19.74
CA LYS A 184 -15.35 9.36 -19.48
C LYS A 184 -15.16 8.79 -18.08
N GLY A 185 -14.05 8.07 -17.84
CA GLY A 185 -13.65 7.57 -16.51
C GLY A 185 -14.08 6.14 -16.27
N ALA A 186 -14.32 5.76 -15.02
CA ALA A 186 -14.58 4.37 -14.63
C ALA A 186 -15.73 4.25 -13.62
N ALA A 187 -16.48 3.16 -13.74
CA ALA A 187 -17.57 2.78 -12.84
C ALA A 187 -17.42 1.30 -12.41
N ASP A 188 -17.41 1.03 -11.10
CA ASP A 188 -17.49 -0.30 -10.48
C ASP A 188 -18.91 -0.48 -9.93
N SER A 189 -19.66 -1.43 -10.50
CA SER A 189 -21.09 -1.57 -10.26
C SER A 189 -21.41 -2.91 -9.62
N THR A 190 -22.13 -2.88 -8.50
CA THR A 190 -22.74 -4.05 -7.86
C THR A 190 -24.25 -3.97 -8.04
N VAL A 191 -24.75 -4.64 -9.07
CA VAL A 191 -26.15 -4.59 -9.47
C VAL A 191 -26.95 -5.67 -8.76
N VAL A 192 -28.00 -5.24 -8.07
CA VAL A 192 -28.96 -6.17 -7.43
C VAL A 192 -29.69 -6.99 -8.51
N PRO A 193 -29.91 -8.31 -8.30
CA PRO A 193 -30.61 -9.15 -9.26
C PRO A 193 -31.99 -8.61 -9.61
N LEU A 194 -32.21 -8.30 -10.89
CA LEU A 194 -33.48 -7.80 -11.41
C LEU A 194 -34.53 -8.93 -11.46
N LYS A 195 -35.54 -8.84 -10.63
CA LYS A 195 -36.58 -9.87 -10.45
C LYS A 195 -37.48 -9.99 -11.70
N ASN A 196 -37.79 -8.87 -12.35
CA ASN A 196 -38.65 -8.88 -13.52
C ASN A 196 -37.84 -9.01 -14.82
N PRO A 197 -38.22 -9.92 -15.73
CA PRO A 197 -37.53 -10.11 -17.02
C PRO A 197 -37.49 -8.86 -17.91
N ALA A 198 -38.45 -7.96 -17.80
CA ALA A 198 -38.52 -6.73 -18.57
C ALA A 198 -37.70 -5.58 -17.95
N SER A 199 -37.18 -5.76 -16.72
CA SER A 199 -36.31 -4.76 -16.10
C SER A 199 -34.97 -4.64 -16.83
N ARG A 200 -34.42 -3.43 -16.87
CA ARG A 200 -33.16 -3.08 -17.51
C ARG A 200 -32.29 -2.26 -16.59
N PHE A 201 -31.04 -2.63 -16.48
CA PHE A 201 -29.96 -1.80 -15.97
C PHE A 201 -28.91 -1.67 -17.06
N GLU A 202 -28.58 -0.47 -17.45
CA GLU A 202 -27.65 -0.17 -18.54
C GLU A 202 -26.65 0.90 -18.16
N ILE A 203 -25.38 0.68 -18.51
CA ILE A 203 -24.40 1.76 -18.58
C ILE A 203 -24.06 1.97 -20.05
N ARG A 204 -24.14 3.20 -20.49
CA ARG A 204 -23.94 3.61 -21.89
C ARG A 204 -22.73 4.50 -22.01
N THR A 205 -21.88 4.21 -22.96
CA THR A 205 -20.91 5.16 -23.53
C THR A 205 -21.46 5.72 -24.84
N PRO A 206 -20.83 6.69 -25.48
CA PRO A 206 -21.30 7.19 -26.77
C PRO A 206 -21.43 6.13 -27.87
N ARG A 207 -20.69 5.00 -27.76
CA ARG A 207 -20.59 3.98 -28.79
C ARG A 207 -20.94 2.56 -28.34
N VAL A 208 -21.10 2.32 -27.04
CA VAL A 208 -21.33 0.97 -26.50
C VAL A 208 -22.41 1.03 -25.43
N VAL A 209 -23.31 0.05 -25.43
CA VAL A 209 -24.32 -0.17 -24.38
C VAL A 209 -23.99 -1.47 -23.67
N THR A 210 -23.92 -1.44 -22.34
CA THR A 210 -23.75 -2.62 -21.49
C THR A 210 -25.01 -2.83 -20.68
N ALA A 211 -25.74 -3.93 -20.98
CA ALA A 211 -26.98 -4.29 -20.31
C ALA A 211 -26.75 -5.45 -19.33
N VAL A 212 -27.32 -5.35 -18.13
CA VAL A 212 -26.99 -6.16 -16.97
C VAL A 212 -28.25 -6.62 -16.20
N ARG A 213 -28.17 -7.81 -15.55
CA ARG A 213 -29.28 -8.37 -14.77
C ARG A 213 -28.87 -8.97 -13.41
N GLY A 214 -28.09 -8.23 -12.62
CA GLY A 214 -27.65 -8.74 -11.32
C GLY A 214 -26.24 -9.34 -11.42
N THR A 215 -25.27 -8.45 -11.55
CA THR A 215 -23.86 -8.78 -11.76
C THR A 215 -23.00 -7.80 -11.02
N ARG A 216 -21.79 -8.20 -10.69
CA ARG A 216 -20.73 -7.27 -10.38
C ARG A 216 -19.84 -7.10 -11.60
N PHE A 217 -19.78 -5.91 -12.12
CA PHE A 217 -19.02 -5.59 -13.32
C PHE A 217 -18.40 -4.21 -13.26
N ARG A 218 -17.37 -4.01 -14.04
CA ARG A 218 -16.66 -2.73 -14.15
C ARG A 218 -16.67 -2.25 -15.58
N MET A 219 -16.64 -0.96 -15.72
CA MET A 219 -16.64 -0.30 -17.01
C MET A 219 -15.74 0.91 -16.96
N ALA A 220 -14.89 1.08 -17.98
CA ALA A 220 -14.09 2.28 -18.15
C ALA A 220 -14.25 2.82 -19.56
N ALA A 221 -14.27 4.15 -19.71
CA ALA A 221 -14.39 4.84 -21.00
C ALA A 221 -13.32 5.93 -21.11
N GLU A 222 -12.60 5.95 -22.23
CA GLU A 222 -11.55 6.92 -22.52
C GLU A 222 -11.52 7.22 -24.04
N GLY A 223 -12.04 8.37 -24.43
CA GLY A 223 -12.24 8.69 -25.84
C GLY A 223 -13.13 7.65 -26.53
N ASP A 224 -12.65 7.05 -27.60
CA ASP A 224 -13.38 6.00 -28.33
C ASP A 224 -13.13 4.58 -27.76
N ILE A 225 -12.31 4.45 -26.73
CA ILE A 225 -12.02 3.15 -26.10
C ILE A 225 -12.95 2.95 -24.90
N SER A 226 -13.56 1.77 -24.83
CA SER A 226 -14.22 1.30 -23.61
C SER A 226 -13.77 -0.10 -23.22
N ARG A 227 -13.72 -0.35 -21.91
CA ARG A 227 -13.33 -1.62 -21.30
C ARG A 227 -14.49 -2.10 -20.46
N HIS A 228 -14.79 -3.38 -20.56
CA HIS A 228 -15.92 -4.03 -19.91
C HIS A 228 -15.42 -5.30 -19.24
N GLU A 229 -15.62 -5.44 -17.94
CA GLU A 229 -15.10 -6.55 -17.13
C GLU A 229 -16.20 -7.09 -16.23
N VAL A 230 -16.43 -8.40 -16.30
CA VAL A 230 -17.43 -9.09 -15.48
C VAL A 230 -16.72 -9.85 -14.38
N VAL A 231 -16.97 -9.45 -13.13
CA VAL A 231 -16.43 -10.12 -11.94
C VAL A 231 -17.31 -11.30 -11.56
N THR A 232 -18.64 -11.10 -11.49
CA THR A 232 -19.61 -12.18 -11.24
C THR A 232 -20.84 -11.99 -12.11
N GLY A 233 -21.43 -13.11 -12.60
CA GLY A 233 -22.62 -13.12 -13.42
C GLY A 233 -22.36 -13.02 -14.93
N ALA A 234 -23.18 -12.29 -15.66
CA ALA A 234 -23.03 -12.09 -17.10
C ALA A 234 -23.61 -10.76 -17.56
N VAL A 235 -23.00 -10.15 -18.58
CA VAL A 235 -23.47 -8.91 -19.20
C VAL A 235 -23.54 -9.04 -20.71
N ALA A 236 -24.47 -8.32 -21.33
CA ALA A 236 -24.53 -8.14 -22.78
C ALA A 236 -23.89 -6.79 -23.14
N VAL A 237 -22.93 -6.80 -24.07
CA VAL A 237 -22.23 -5.61 -24.56
C VAL A 237 -22.59 -5.44 -26.03
N ALA A 238 -23.15 -4.29 -26.40
CA ALA A 238 -23.57 -3.99 -27.78
C ALA A 238 -22.89 -2.72 -28.27
N GLY A 239 -22.22 -2.81 -29.42
CA GLY A 239 -21.71 -1.65 -30.14
C GLY A 239 -22.87 -0.91 -30.85
N VAL A 240 -22.91 0.41 -30.73
CA VAL A 240 -23.95 1.25 -31.32
C VAL A 240 -23.36 2.17 -32.38
N GLU A 241 -23.80 1.98 -33.63
CA GLU A 241 -23.42 2.83 -34.75
C GLU A 241 -24.68 3.24 -35.50
N PRO A 242 -24.92 4.56 -35.76
CA PRO A 242 -26.09 5.01 -36.48
C PRO A 242 -26.18 4.36 -37.87
N GLY A 243 -27.32 3.74 -38.17
CA GLY A 243 -27.57 3.13 -39.49
C GLY A 243 -26.95 1.76 -39.72
N ARG A 244 -26.32 1.13 -38.74
CA ARG A 244 -25.75 -0.19 -38.81
C ARG A 244 -26.35 -1.11 -37.75
N ALA A 245 -26.46 -2.40 -38.08
CA ALA A 245 -26.88 -3.40 -37.10
C ALA A 245 -25.87 -3.46 -35.96
N ALA A 246 -26.36 -3.43 -34.73
CA ALA A 246 -25.52 -3.51 -33.53
C ALA A 246 -24.75 -4.85 -33.51
N SER A 247 -23.44 -4.76 -33.27
CA SER A 247 -22.67 -5.96 -32.87
C SER A 247 -22.94 -6.22 -31.39
N GLU A 248 -23.25 -7.45 -31.02
CA GLU A 248 -23.51 -7.83 -29.63
C GLU A 248 -22.63 -9.01 -29.20
N THR A 249 -22.11 -8.93 -27.99
CA THR A 249 -21.28 -9.97 -27.36
C THR A 249 -21.71 -10.15 -25.91
N SER A 250 -21.84 -11.41 -25.48
CA SER A 250 -22.09 -11.74 -24.08
C SER A 250 -20.77 -12.02 -23.36
N LEU A 251 -20.51 -11.29 -22.29
CA LEU A 251 -19.41 -11.55 -21.34
C LEU A 251 -19.94 -12.36 -20.18
N LYS A 252 -19.19 -13.38 -19.81
CA LYS A 252 -19.43 -14.24 -18.66
C LYS A 252 -18.53 -13.81 -17.49
N GLU A 253 -18.76 -14.42 -16.36
CA GLU A 253 -17.91 -14.28 -15.17
C GLU A 253 -16.43 -14.47 -15.49
N VAL A 254 -15.58 -13.60 -14.91
CA VAL A 254 -14.12 -13.58 -15.10
C VAL A 254 -13.71 -13.31 -16.55
N GLN A 255 -14.55 -12.60 -17.31
CA GLN A 255 -14.22 -12.18 -18.67
C GLN A 255 -14.26 -10.66 -18.80
N GLY A 256 -13.41 -10.14 -19.68
CA GLY A 256 -13.43 -8.75 -20.10
C GLY A 256 -13.25 -8.62 -21.61
N LEU A 257 -13.62 -7.47 -22.15
CA LEU A 257 -13.30 -7.07 -23.52
C LEU A 257 -12.97 -5.58 -23.60
N ARG A 258 -12.13 -5.23 -24.56
CA ARG A 258 -11.89 -3.86 -24.99
C ARG A 258 -12.67 -3.61 -26.28
N ALA A 259 -13.41 -2.52 -26.32
CA ALA A 259 -14.07 -2.01 -27.52
C ALA A 259 -13.40 -0.74 -28.01
N GLU A 260 -13.39 -0.52 -29.32
CA GLU A 260 -12.89 0.68 -29.98
C GLU A 260 -13.99 1.23 -30.91
N GLY A 261 -14.49 2.43 -30.59
CA GLY A 261 -15.74 2.90 -31.17
C GLY A 261 -16.88 1.92 -30.88
N ALA A 262 -17.62 1.53 -31.92
CA ALA A 262 -18.67 0.51 -31.87
C ALA A 262 -18.15 -0.93 -32.12
N SER A 263 -16.85 -1.08 -32.41
CA SER A 263 -16.23 -2.39 -32.67
C SER A 263 -15.90 -3.08 -31.37
N LEU A 264 -16.51 -4.24 -31.13
CA LEU A 264 -16.26 -5.05 -29.96
C LEU A 264 -15.08 -5.99 -30.18
N GLY A 265 -14.12 -5.98 -29.26
CA GLY A 265 -13.04 -6.95 -29.24
C GLY A 265 -13.52 -8.36 -28.87
N THR A 266 -12.61 -9.32 -28.86
CA THR A 266 -12.91 -10.68 -28.38
C THR A 266 -12.85 -10.73 -26.86
N PRO A 267 -13.80 -11.44 -26.20
CA PRO A 267 -13.72 -11.67 -24.76
C PRO A 267 -12.46 -12.42 -24.38
N VAL A 268 -11.75 -11.91 -23.38
CA VAL A 268 -10.57 -12.53 -22.78
C VAL A 268 -10.80 -12.84 -21.30
N ARG A 269 -10.07 -13.80 -20.76
CA ARG A 269 -10.10 -14.07 -19.32
C ARG A 269 -9.35 -13.00 -18.57
N LEU A 270 -9.93 -12.46 -17.51
CA LEU A 270 -9.30 -11.50 -16.61
C LEU A 270 -8.13 -12.14 -15.85
N LEU A 271 -7.12 -11.34 -15.52
CA LEU A 271 -6.01 -11.76 -14.68
C LEU A 271 -6.51 -12.22 -13.29
N PRO A 272 -5.85 -13.22 -12.69
CA PRO A 272 -6.18 -13.66 -11.33
C PRO A 272 -5.89 -12.55 -10.30
N PRO A 273 -6.38 -12.68 -9.06
CA PRO A 273 -6.05 -11.74 -8.00
C PRO A 273 -4.56 -11.76 -7.68
N SER A 274 -3.99 -10.60 -7.36
CA SER A 274 -2.62 -10.47 -6.86
C SER A 274 -2.48 -11.14 -5.49
N ASP A 275 -1.28 -11.63 -5.16
CA ASP A 275 -1.01 -12.14 -3.81
C ASP A 275 -0.77 -10.98 -2.84
N VAL A 276 -1.67 -10.79 -1.89
CA VAL A 276 -1.61 -9.75 -0.85
C VAL A 276 -1.11 -10.27 0.49
N SER A 277 -0.65 -11.52 0.58
CA SER A 277 -0.18 -12.13 1.84
C SER A 277 1.01 -11.40 2.46
N GLY A 278 1.82 -10.71 1.63
CA GLY A 278 2.93 -9.87 2.07
C GLY A 278 2.56 -8.45 2.46
N VAL A 279 1.30 -8.04 2.28
CA VAL A 279 0.83 -6.70 2.68
C VAL A 279 0.70 -6.64 4.21
N PRO A 280 1.36 -5.68 4.90
CA PRO A 280 1.29 -5.59 6.35
C PRO A 280 -0.15 -5.34 6.84
N VAL A 281 -0.59 -6.10 7.83
CA VAL A 281 -1.88 -5.87 8.52
C VAL A 281 -1.83 -4.65 9.44
N ARG A 282 -0.61 -4.18 9.75
CA ARG A 282 -0.36 -2.98 10.54
C ARG A 282 0.75 -2.16 9.90
N ILE A 283 0.47 -0.90 9.64
CA ILE A 283 1.38 0.08 9.06
C ILE A 283 1.64 1.16 10.11
N GLU A 284 2.91 1.34 10.49
CA GLU A 284 3.32 2.24 11.57
C GLU A 284 4.11 3.45 11.06
N ARG A 285 4.15 3.66 9.74
CA ARG A 285 4.88 4.77 9.10
C ARG A 285 4.07 5.41 8.01
N ILE A 286 4.17 6.73 7.93
CA ILE A 286 3.73 7.48 6.77
C ILE A 286 4.74 7.28 5.65
N ALA A 287 4.27 7.30 4.40
CA ALA A 287 5.07 7.04 3.20
C ALA A 287 5.75 5.65 3.16
N GLN A 288 5.18 4.66 3.87
CA GLN A 288 5.61 3.28 3.74
C GLN A 288 5.21 2.73 2.37
N SER A 289 6.18 2.19 1.63
CA SER A 289 5.90 1.45 0.40
C SER A 289 5.33 0.08 0.74
N VAL A 290 4.22 -0.24 0.11
CA VAL A 290 3.54 -1.54 0.19
C VAL A 290 3.52 -2.14 -1.20
N GLY A 291 3.81 -3.43 -1.33
CA GLY A 291 3.90 -4.09 -2.62
C GLY A 291 3.28 -5.48 -2.63
N VAL A 292 2.99 -5.95 -3.84
CA VAL A 292 2.59 -7.32 -4.12
C VAL A 292 3.58 -7.95 -5.09
N PRO A 293 3.73 -9.27 -5.11
CA PRO A 293 4.57 -9.94 -6.10
C PRO A 293 4.11 -9.59 -7.53
N PRO A 294 5.06 -9.43 -8.48
CA PRO A 294 4.73 -9.25 -9.89
C PRO A 294 3.86 -10.39 -10.40
N LEU A 295 2.82 -10.06 -11.17
CA LEU A 295 1.91 -11.04 -11.74
C LEU A 295 2.16 -11.20 -13.25
N ALA A 296 2.26 -12.43 -13.72
CA ALA A 296 2.48 -12.71 -15.14
C ALA A 296 1.34 -12.13 -16.01
N GLY A 297 1.69 -11.39 -17.05
CA GLY A 297 0.74 -10.70 -17.94
C GLY A 297 0.28 -9.33 -17.46
N ALA A 298 0.63 -8.91 -16.24
CA ALA A 298 0.33 -7.57 -15.76
C ALA A 298 1.27 -6.53 -16.40
N GLN A 299 0.70 -5.34 -16.70
CA GLN A 299 1.39 -4.16 -17.21
C GLN A 299 1.17 -2.94 -16.32
N GLY A 300 0.41 -3.08 -15.24
CA GLY A 300 0.12 -2.05 -14.25
C GLY A 300 -0.76 -2.58 -13.13
N TRP A 301 -0.91 -1.78 -12.10
CA TRP A 301 -1.70 -2.11 -10.91
C TRP A 301 -2.62 -0.94 -10.55
N HIS A 302 -3.82 -1.27 -10.13
CA HIS A 302 -4.81 -0.33 -9.62
C HIS A 302 -5.01 -0.57 -8.13
N TRP A 303 -4.68 0.43 -7.32
CA TRP A 303 -4.73 0.43 -5.86
C TRP A 303 -5.89 1.27 -5.38
N GLN A 304 -6.69 0.74 -4.48
CA GLN A 304 -7.79 1.46 -3.88
C GLN A 304 -7.79 1.25 -2.38
N VAL A 305 -8.05 2.32 -1.62
CA VAL A 305 -8.24 2.26 -0.17
C VAL A 305 -9.61 2.78 0.17
N ALA A 306 -10.30 2.05 1.04
CA ALA A 306 -11.62 2.39 1.54
C ALA A 306 -11.70 2.24 3.07
N SER A 307 -12.64 2.93 3.68
CA SER A 307 -12.95 2.74 5.10
C SER A 307 -13.91 1.59 5.37
N ASP A 308 -14.35 0.87 4.33
CA ASP A 308 -15.26 -0.26 4.43
C ASP A 308 -14.89 -1.39 3.46
N ALA A 309 -15.19 -2.63 3.83
CA ALA A 309 -14.86 -3.83 3.04
C ALA A 309 -15.60 -3.93 1.70
N ALA A 310 -16.71 -3.21 1.54
CA ALA A 310 -17.46 -3.15 0.29
C ALA A 310 -16.90 -2.13 -0.70
N PHE A 311 -15.92 -1.33 -0.29
CA PHE A 311 -15.34 -0.23 -1.07
C PHE A 311 -16.39 0.81 -1.51
N SER A 312 -17.43 0.98 -0.70
CA SER A 312 -18.45 2.01 -0.92
C SER A 312 -18.01 3.39 -0.43
N ARG A 313 -17.00 3.46 0.45
CA ARG A 313 -16.39 4.68 0.97
C ARG A 313 -14.94 4.76 0.54
N LEU A 314 -14.75 4.98 -0.75
CA LEU A 314 -13.42 5.08 -1.35
C LEU A 314 -12.72 6.33 -0.84
N LEU A 315 -11.46 6.19 -0.42
CA LEU A 315 -10.61 7.25 0.13
C LEU A 315 -9.43 7.55 -0.81
N GLN A 316 -8.89 6.52 -1.45
CA GLN A 316 -7.79 6.64 -2.41
C GLN A 316 -8.03 5.72 -3.60
N ASP A 317 -7.59 6.18 -4.77
CA ASP A 317 -7.68 5.46 -6.04
C ASP A 317 -6.48 5.86 -6.88
N GLU A 318 -5.55 4.93 -7.10
CA GLU A 318 -4.28 5.20 -7.77
C GLU A 318 -3.90 4.06 -8.71
N ARG A 319 -3.30 4.39 -9.86
CA ARG A 319 -2.75 3.44 -10.80
C ARG A 319 -1.25 3.61 -10.90
N THR A 320 -0.51 2.49 -10.78
CA THR A 320 0.95 2.46 -10.83
C THR A 320 1.43 1.48 -11.90
N PRO A 321 2.54 1.78 -12.58
CA PRO A 321 3.17 0.82 -13.50
C PRO A 321 3.85 -0.34 -12.74
N GLU A 322 4.30 -0.08 -11.51
CA GLU A 322 4.98 -1.06 -10.65
C GLU A 322 4.00 -1.67 -9.64
N PRO A 323 4.26 -2.90 -9.14
CA PRO A 323 3.41 -3.58 -8.16
C PRO A 323 3.58 -3.02 -6.75
N THR A 324 3.73 -1.71 -6.63
CA THR A 324 3.95 -1.01 -5.36
C THR A 324 3.06 0.23 -5.26
N TRP A 325 2.65 0.51 -4.03
CA TRP A 325 1.90 1.69 -3.66
C TRP A 325 2.47 2.30 -2.38
N VAL A 326 2.43 3.61 -2.23
CA VAL A 326 2.94 4.32 -1.06
C VAL A 326 1.79 4.86 -0.23
N VAL A 327 1.76 4.47 1.04
CA VAL A 327 0.73 4.93 2.00
C VAL A 327 0.97 6.40 2.33
N THR A 328 0.15 7.30 1.79
CA THR A 328 0.23 8.74 2.04
C THR A 328 -1.16 9.32 2.30
N GLY A 329 -1.24 10.48 2.96
CA GLY A 329 -2.47 11.27 3.05
C GLY A 329 -3.61 10.68 3.90
N LEU A 330 -3.42 9.51 4.53
CA LEU A 330 -4.42 8.89 5.40
C LEU A 330 -4.16 9.26 6.86
N PRO A 331 -5.18 9.57 7.67
CA PRO A 331 -5.07 9.61 9.12
C PRO A 331 -4.90 8.20 9.71
N ASP A 332 -4.57 8.08 11.00
CA ASP A 332 -4.63 6.79 11.69
C ASP A 332 -6.07 6.26 11.63
N GLY A 333 -6.21 4.97 11.33
CA GLY A 333 -7.52 4.36 11.09
C GLY A 333 -7.43 2.89 10.70
N ASP A 334 -8.59 2.26 10.57
CA ASP A 334 -8.74 0.92 10.03
C ASP A 334 -9.25 1.02 8.59
N TYR A 335 -8.59 0.33 7.69
CA TYR A 335 -8.79 0.47 6.25
C TYR A 335 -8.83 -0.87 5.53
N HIS A 336 -9.37 -0.85 4.34
CA HIS A 336 -9.35 -1.95 3.39
C HIS A 336 -8.58 -1.53 2.14
N LEU A 337 -7.55 -2.27 1.81
CA LEU A 337 -6.80 -2.16 0.56
C LEU A 337 -7.38 -3.13 -0.45
N ARG A 338 -7.53 -2.68 -1.69
CA ARG A 338 -7.85 -3.49 -2.86
C ARG A 338 -6.83 -3.24 -3.94
N VAL A 339 -6.28 -4.30 -4.52
CA VAL A 339 -5.35 -4.22 -5.65
C VAL A 339 -5.82 -5.11 -6.79
N ARG A 340 -5.66 -4.62 -8.02
CA ARG A 340 -5.96 -5.32 -9.26
C ARG A 340 -4.80 -5.14 -10.21
N ALA A 341 -4.36 -6.22 -10.85
CA ALA A 341 -3.41 -6.14 -11.95
C ALA A 341 -4.14 -5.83 -13.25
N ALA A 342 -3.60 -4.98 -14.10
CA ALA A 342 -4.14 -4.67 -15.43
C ALA A 342 -3.27 -5.31 -16.51
N ASP A 343 -3.89 -5.89 -17.53
CA ASP A 343 -3.19 -6.50 -18.67
C ASP A 343 -2.77 -5.49 -19.75
N ALA A 344 -2.21 -5.95 -20.85
CA ALA A 344 -1.79 -5.13 -21.99
C ALA A 344 -2.95 -4.39 -22.68
N GLN A 345 -4.20 -4.84 -22.52
CA GLN A 345 -5.40 -4.14 -22.99
C GLN A 345 -5.96 -3.18 -21.95
N GLN A 346 -5.29 -3.04 -20.80
CA GLN A 346 -5.74 -2.28 -19.64
C GLN A 346 -7.04 -2.84 -19.01
N LEU A 347 -7.32 -4.13 -19.20
CA LEU A 347 -8.39 -4.82 -18.51
C LEU A 347 -7.92 -5.18 -17.10
N GLU A 348 -8.68 -4.75 -16.10
CA GLU A 348 -8.37 -5.00 -14.70
C GLU A 348 -8.75 -6.44 -14.32
N GLY A 349 -7.82 -7.15 -13.69
CA GLY A 349 -8.00 -8.49 -13.16
C GLY A 349 -8.95 -8.57 -11.98
N LEU A 350 -8.99 -9.72 -11.32
CA LEU A 350 -9.81 -9.92 -10.13
C LEU A 350 -9.26 -9.16 -8.92
N ASP A 351 -10.15 -8.82 -7.98
CA ASP A 351 -9.79 -8.12 -6.76
C ASP A 351 -8.95 -9.00 -5.83
N ALA A 352 -7.85 -8.47 -5.33
CA ALA A 352 -7.20 -8.93 -4.11
C ALA A 352 -7.41 -7.90 -3.01
N GLN A 353 -7.75 -8.32 -1.80
CA GLN A 353 -8.11 -7.41 -0.71
C GLN A 353 -7.38 -7.78 0.58
N GLN A 354 -6.96 -6.74 1.33
CA GLN A 354 -6.33 -6.87 2.64
C GLN A 354 -6.84 -5.76 3.56
N ALA A 355 -7.31 -6.14 4.75
CA ALA A 355 -7.57 -5.16 5.81
C ALA A 355 -6.24 -4.79 6.48
N PHE A 356 -6.06 -3.50 6.78
CA PHE A 356 -4.89 -3.02 7.53
C PHE A 356 -5.26 -1.90 8.48
N ALA A 357 -4.46 -1.78 9.55
CA ALA A 357 -4.53 -0.69 10.51
C ALA A 357 -3.35 0.27 10.27
N LEU A 358 -3.64 1.56 10.05
CA LEU A 358 -2.61 2.61 10.04
C LEU A 358 -2.51 3.21 11.45
N ARG A 359 -1.34 3.13 12.06
CA ARG A 359 -1.01 3.61 13.41
C ARG A 359 0.33 4.32 13.39
N ALA A 360 0.42 5.38 12.61
CA ALA A 360 1.68 6.09 12.31
C ALA A 360 1.89 7.35 13.16
N ARG A 361 0.90 7.79 13.91
CA ARG A 361 0.97 9.07 14.65
C ARG A 361 0.89 8.88 16.17
N PRO A 362 1.55 9.76 16.98
CA PRO A 362 2.51 10.76 16.52
C PRO A 362 3.74 10.10 15.90
N GLU A 363 4.30 10.75 14.86
CA GLU A 363 5.46 10.22 14.15
C GLU A 363 6.68 10.13 15.07
N PRO A 364 7.49 9.06 14.91
CA PRO A 364 8.74 8.96 15.66
C PRO A 364 9.75 10.00 15.15
N PRO A 365 10.62 10.52 16.03
CA PRO A 365 11.64 11.47 15.64
C PRO A 365 12.79 10.80 14.88
N VAL A 366 13.51 11.58 14.08
CA VAL A 366 14.74 11.15 13.42
C VAL A 366 15.88 11.10 14.42
N LEU A 367 16.61 9.98 14.52
CA LEU A 367 17.77 9.82 15.38
C LEU A 367 18.98 10.56 14.80
N LEU A 368 19.68 11.32 15.63
CA LEU A 368 20.83 12.15 15.22
C LEU A 368 22.16 11.62 15.77
N ALA A 369 22.21 11.30 17.07
CA ALA A 369 23.42 10.79 17.72
C ALA A 369 23.06 9.86 18.89
N PRO A 370 23.82 8.76 19.06
CA PRO A 370 24.82 8.24 18.14
C PRO A 370 24.16 7.71 16.86
N GLY A 371 24.76 8.04 15.71
CA GLY A 371 24.30 7.53 14.42
C GLY A 371 24.54 6.02 14.29
N SER A 372 23.91 5.39 13.31
CA SER A 372 24.05 3.93 13.09
C SER A 372 25.51 3.54 12.80
N GLY A 373 26.03 2.56 13.55
CA GLY A 373 27.42 2.11 13.47
C GLY A 373 28.43 3.00 14.20
N ALA A 374 27.99 4.03 14.89
CA ALA A 374 28.89 4.93 15.62
C ALA A 374 29.61 4.24 16.77
N SER A 375 30.86 4.64 17.03
CA SER A 375 31.60 4.30 18.25
C SER A 375 31.41 5.40 19.30
N VAL A 376 31.21 4.99 20.55
CA VAL A 376 31.02 5.86 21.70
C VAL A 376 32.09 5.57 22.75
N VAL A 377 32.66 6.64 23.28
CA VAL A 377 33.66 6.59 24.35
C VAL A 377 33.31 7.58 25.44
N GLY A 378 33.23 7.14 26.68
CA GLY A 378 32.91 7.99 27.81
C GLY A 378 31.48 8.56 27.80
N PRO A 379 31.21 9.60 28.59
CA PRO A 379 29.90 10.26 28.62
C PRO A 379 29.50 10.80 27.26
N SER A 380 28.31 10.49 26.82
CA SER A 380 27.75 10.93 25.56
C SER A 380 26.24 11.10 25.69
N ASP A 381 25.64 11.84 24.76
CA ASP A 381 24.19 12.01 24.72
C ASP A 381 23.59 11.22 23.56
N MET A 382 22.43 10.65 23.79
CA MET A 382 21.50 10.24 22.73
C MET A 382 20.70 11.48 22.33
N VAL A 383 20.70 11.81 21.05
CA VAL A 383 20.08 13.03 20.50
C VAL A 383 19.22 12.66 19.30
N TRP A 384 18.03 13.26 19.23
CA TRP A 384 17.11 13.09 18.10
C TRP A 384 16.53 14.45 17.68
N ALA A 385 15.92 14.50 16.51
CA ALA A 385 15.22 15.69 16.04
C ALA A 385 13.97 15.95 16.89
N GLU A 386 13.71 17.21 17.21
CA GLU A 386 12.48 17.57 17.90
C GLU A 386 11.27 17.37 16.97
N ALA A 387 10.29 16.60 17.42
CA ALA A 387 9.03 16.43 16.69
C ALA A 387 8.07 17.57 17.03
N MET A 388 7.33 18.05 16.04
CA MET A 388 6.37 19.14 16.23
C MET A 388 5.30 18.73 17.25
N ASP A 389 5.01 19.62 18.20
CA ASP A 389 4.00 19.44 19.25
C ASP A 389 4.20 18.19 20.14
N ALA A 390 5.42 17.65 20.19
CA ALA A 390 5.75 16.51 21.03
C ALA A 390 5.96 16.95 22.49
N PRO A 391 5.13 16.51 23.44
CA PRO A 391 5.32 16.88 24.86
C PRO A 391 6.53 16.16 25.49
N ALA A 392 6.83 14.95 25.04
CA ALA A 392 7.91 14.11 25.53
C ALA A 392 8.12 12.89 24.62
N TYR A 393 9.11 12.06 24.98
CA TYR A 393 9.53 10.89 24.25
C TYR A 393 9.67 9.67 25.15
N GLN A 394 9.62 8.48 24.54
CA GLN A 394 10.09 7.23 25.14
C GLN A 394 11.36 6.79 24.42
N VAL A 395 12.42 6.50 25.19
CA VAL A 395 13.71 6.04 24.67
C VAL A 395 13.93 4.62 25.15
N GLN A 396 14.26 3.73 24.24
CA GLN A 396 14.66 2.38 24.54
C GLN A 396 16.06 2.09 24.00
N VAL A 397 16.86 1.36 24.82
CA VAL A 397 18.17 0.83 24.45
C VAL A 397 18.19 -0.66 24.78
N ALA A 398 18.68 -1.47 23.87
CA ALA A 398 18.77 -2.93 24.01
C ALA A 398 20.11 -3.48 23.54
N ARG A 399 20.46 -4.70 23.96
CA ARG A 399 21.61 -5.45 23.44
C ARG A 399 21.28 -6.21 22.15
N ASP A 400 20.02 -6.29 21.77
CA ASP A 400 19.57 -7.00 20.59
C ASP A 400 18.67 -6.12 19.68
N ALA A 401 18.67 -6.43 18.37
CA ALA A 401 17.91 -5.67 17.37
C ALA A 401 16.37 -5.79 17.51
N ARG A 402 15.87 -6.77 18.28
CA ARG A 402 14.45 -6.97 18.52
C ARG A 402 13.95 -6.24 19.76
N PHE A 403 14.86 -5.62 20.51
CA PHE A 403 14.58 -4.94 21.78
C PHE A 403 13.94 -5.87 22.83
N ALA A 404 14.38 -7.12 22.87
CA ALA A 404 13.98 -8.09 23.88
C ALA A 404 14.83 -7.99 25.16
N ASP A 405 16.14 -7.69 25.03
CA ASP A 405 17.07 -7.45 26.15
C ASP A 405 17.28 -5.94 26.33
N LEU A 406 16.30 -5.28 26.99
CA LEU A 406 16.35 -3.85 27.27
C LEU A 406 17.34 -3.54 28.38
N VAL A 407 18.26 -2.64 28.13
CA VAL A 407 19.14 -2.02 29.15
C VAL A 407 18.63 -0.69 29.63
N LEU A 408 17.77 -0.03 28.85
CA LEU A 408 17.07 1.19 29.20
C LEU A 408 15.67 1.20 28.56
N ASP A 409 14.67 1.53 29.36
CA ASP A 409 13.34 1.93 28.89
C ASP A 409 12.89 3.14 29.72
N ARG A 410 12.96 4.32 29.14
CA ARG A 410 12.68 5.57 29.86
C ARG A 410 11.60 6.37 29.17
N ALA A 411 10.54 6.67 29.93
CA ALA A 411 9.45 7.57 29.57
C ALA A 411 8.86 8.21 30.85
N PRO A 412 8.49 9.50 30.84
CA PRO A 412 8.71 10.47 29.79
C PRO A 412 10.15 11.04 29.79
N VAL A 413 10.68 11.33 28.62
CA VAL A 413 11.90 12.13 28.42
C VAL A 413 11.48 13.46 27.82
N VAL A 414 11.72 14.55 28.51
CA VAL A 414 11.41 15.90 28.03
C VAL A 414 12.58 16.44 27.23
N GLY A 415 12.29 16.97 26.05
CA GLY A 415 13.29 17.49 25.13
C GLY A 415 13.96 16.41 24.27
N PRO A 416 14.78 16.80 23.28
CA PRO A 416 15.28 15.94 22.23
C PRO A 416 16.62 15.26 22.56
N ARG A 417 16.93 15.05 23.85
CA ARG A 417 18.18 14.43 24.29
C ARG A 417 18.03 13.62 25.57
N LEU A 418 18.90 12.62 25.72
CA LEU A 418 19.04 11.83 26.94
C LEU A 418 20.53 11.47 27.13
N ALA A 419 21.09 11.79 28.32
CA ALA A 419 22.43 11.37 28.65
C ALA A 419 22.53 9.84 28.74
N MET A 420 23.57 9.28 28.12
CA MET A 420 23.88 7.85 28.21
C MET A 420 24.44 7.51 29.59
N ASP A 421 24.09 6.35 30.09
CA ASP A 421 24.69 5.82 31.31
C ASP A 421 26.14 5.41 31.04
N ALA A 422 27.09 6.07 31.73
CA ALA A 422 28.52 5.78 31.60
C ALA A 422 28.91 4.39 32.13
N THR A 423 28.01 3.69 32.82
CA THR A 423 28.26 2.36 33.38
C THR A 423 27.96 1.20 32.43
N TRP A 424 27.45 1.48 31.25
CA TRP A 424 27.14 0.43 30.29
C TRP A 424 28.41 -0.33 29.86
N PRO A 425 28.41 -1.67 29.94
CA PRO A 425 29.55 -2.46 29.52
C PRO A 425 29.93 -2.21 28.06
N PRO A 426 31.20 -2.36 27.68
CA PRO A 426 31.60 -2.37 26.27
C PRO A 426 30.82 -3.42 25.47
N GLY A 427 30.36 -3.01 24.29
CA GLY A 427 29.53 -3.86 23.43
C GLY A 427 28.68 -3.08 22.45
N GLN A 428 27.97 -3.81 21.60
CA GLN A 428 27.02 -3.23 20.64
C GLN A 428 25.66 -3.06 21.29
N TYR A 429 25.03 -1.93 21.01
CA TYR A 429 23.71 -1.55 21.48
C TYR A 429 22.84 -1.09 20.33
N HIS A 430 21.54 -1.29 20.50
CA HIS A 430 20.48 -0.79 19.60
C HIS A 430 19.64 0.22 20.38
N TRP A 431 19.26 1.31 19.76
CA TRP A 431 18.40 2.29 20.40
C TRP A 431 17.33 2.83 19.47
N ARG A 432 16.20 3.23 20.04
CA ARG A 432 15.05 3.77 19.31
C ARG A 432 14.27 4.74 20.18
N VAL A 433 13.51 5.63 19.50
CA VAL A 433 12.71 6.64 20.17
C VAL A 433 11.29 6.63 19.61
N ALA A 434 10.31 6.80 20.50
CA ALA A 434 8.92 7.04 20.15
C ALA A 434 8.47 8.38 20.72
N THR A 435 7.61 9.10 20.01
CA THR A 435 6.96 10.32 20.47
C THR A 435 5.78 9.98 21.37
N LEU A 436 5.67 10.63 22.54
CA LEU A 436 4.52 10.51 23.41
C LEU A 436 3.37 11.39 22.92
N ARG A 437 2.14 11.00 23.22
CA ARG A 437 0.94 11.81 22.99
C ARG A 437 0.79 12.83 24.11
N ALA A 438 0.24 14.00 23.78
CA ALA A 438 -0.18 14.94 24.81
C ALA A 438 -1.26 14.32 25.71
N ALA A 439 -1.25 14.69 27.00
CA ALA A 439 -2.26 14.20 27.94
C ALA A 439 -3.67 14.58 27.45
N GLY A 440 -4.55 13.59 27.36
CA GLY A 440 -5.92 13.78 26.85
C GLY A 440 -6.06 13.78 25.31
N ALA A 441 -4.99 13.77 24.55
CA ALA A 441 -5.01 13.67 23.08
C ALA A 441 -5.19 12.19 22.63
N GLN A 442 -6.29 11.57 23.03
CA GLN A 442 -6.65 10.23 22.56
C GLN A 442 -7.60 10.37 21.36
N GLY A 443 -7.05 10.23 20.16
CA GLY A 443 -7.88 9.99 18.97
C GLY A 443 -8.53 8.60 19.03
N PRO A 444 -9.58 8.35 18.21
CA PRO A 444 -10.33 7.08 18.22
C PRO A 444 -9.48 5.84 17.92
N PHE A 445 -8.31 6.01 17.32
CA PHE A 445 -7.36 4.93 16.99
C PHE A 445 -6.06 5.01 17.80
N ALA A 446 -6.04 5.78 18.91
CA ALA A 446 -4.88 5.87 19.78
C ALA A 446 -4.70 4.59 20.61
N GLU A 447 -3.65 3.86 20.36
CA GLU A 447 -3.26 2.67 21.12
C GLU A 447 -2.20 3.05 22.16
N GLY A 448 -2.65 3.46 23.36
CA GLY A 448 -1.76 3.83 24.46
C GLY A 448 -1.16 5.26 24.37
N PRO A 449 -0.18 5.56 25.23
CA PRO A 449 0.33 6.92 25.45
C PRO A 449 1.34 7.39 24.40
N ARG A 450 1.73 6.56 23.44
CA ARG A 450 2.78 6.86 22.46
C ARG A 450 2.39 6.49 21.04
N GLY A 451 3.11 7.07 20.07
CA GLY A 451 3.16 6.60 18.68
C GLY A 451 4.07 5.37 18.51
N PRO A 452 4.31 4.96 17.26
CA PRO A 452 5.24 3.89 16.96
C PRO A 452 6.68 4.29 17.32
N PHE A 453 7.55 3.29 17.52
CA PHE A 453 8.98 3.53 17.53
C PHE A 453 9.51 3.77 16.11
N GLY A 454 10.47 4.67 15.99
CA GLY A 454 11.21 4.89 14.75
C GLY A 454 12.17 3.73 14.43
N ASP A 455 12.88 3.87 13.30
CA ASP A 455 13.99 2.98 12.97
C ASP A 455 15.03 3.06 14.07
N GLY A 456 15.43 1.90 14.56
CA GLY A 456 16.51 1.82 15.54
C GLY A 456 17.87 2.13 14.87
N ALA A 457 18.75 2.75 15.63
CA ALA A 457 20.16 2.89 15.27
C ALA A 457 21.02 1.99 16.16
N THR A 458 22.20 1.62 15.65
CA THR A 458 23.18 0.83 16.38
C THR A 458 24.37 1.68 16.76
N PHE A 459 24.94 1.44 17.93
CA PHE A 459 26.23 2.03 18.32
C PHE A 459 27.05 1.04 19.13
N THR A 460 28.35 1.27 19.23
CA THR A 460 29.27 0.43 19.99
C THR A 460 29.89 1.24 21.10
N VAL A 461 29.69 0.82 22.36
CA VAL A 461 30.42 1.33 23.52
C VAL A 461 31.81 0.67 23.52
N LEU A 462 32.85 1.50 23.39
CA LEU A 462 34.22 1.00 23.36
C LEU A 462 34.75 0.81 24.78
N PRO A 463 35.64 -0.19 24.99
CA PRO A 463 36.31 -0.34 26.28
C PRO A 463 37.20 0.88 26.57
N PRO A 464 37.36 1.27 27.85
CA PRO A 464 38.31 2.29 28.23
C PRO A 464 39.75 1.83 27.95
N SER A 465 40.62 2.79 27.67
CA SER A 465 42.04 2.51 27.58
C SER A 465 42.63 2.28 28.99
N VAL A 466 43.46 1.25 29.16
CA VAL A 466 44.12 0.98 30.42
C VAL A 466 45.62 0.95 30.20
N MET A 467 46.35 1.85 30.89
CA MET A 467 47.80 1.89 30.82
C MET A 467 48.40 0.73 31.63
N ALA A 468 49.25 -0.07 31.05
CA ALA A 468 50.03 -1.06 31.74
C ALA A 468 51.21 -0.40 32.48
N PRO A 469 51.77 -1.02 33.54
CA PRO A 469 52.94 -0.51 34.20
C PRO A 469 54.09 -0.27 33.21
N PRO A 470 54.68 0.95 33.14
CA PRO A 470 55.80 1.26 32.27
C PRO A 470 57.01 0.34 32.53
N GLN A 471 57.68 -0.09 31.48
CA GLN A 471 58.92 -0.89 31.57
C GLN A 471 60.10 0.01 31.23
N ILE A 472 61.09 0.04 32.12
CA ILE A 472 62.32 0.78 31.93
C ILE A 472 63.40 -0.18 31.46
N GLY A 473 63.86 -0.04 30.22
CA GLY A 473 64.93 -0.79 29.63
C GLY A 473 66.23 0.01 29.59
N THR A 474 67.31 -0.61 29.10
CA THR A 474 68.57 0.05 28.84
C THR A 474 68.51 0.98 27.63
N ASP A 475 67.56 0.80 26.79
CA ASP A 475 67.28 1.46 25.52
C ASP A 475 66.15 2.51 25.61
N GLY A 476 65.41 2.58 26.71
CA GLY A 476 64.33 3.55 26.90
C GLY A 476 63.23 3.14 27.86
N VAL A 477 62.13 3.89 27.81
CA VAL A 477 60.90 3.61 28.51
C VAL A 477 59.88 3.07 27.54
N HIS A 478 59.43 1.83 27.76
CA HIS A 478 58.41 1.15 26.94
C HIS A 478 57.06 1.29 27.59
N LEU A 479 56.16 1.97 26.93
CA LEU A 479 54.79 2.16 27.32
C LEU A 479 53.88 1.23 26.51
N THR A 480 53.04 0.52 27.20
CA THR A 480 52.03 -0.35 26.58
C THR A 480 50.67 -0.13 27.26
N TRP A 481 49.62 -0.26 26.53
CA TRP A 481 48.26 -0.11 27.05
C TRP A 481 47.31 -1.06 26.35
N THR A 482 46.19 -1.32 26.98
CA THR A 482 45.03 -1.97 26.34
C THR A 482 44.04 -0.92 25.90
N GLY A 483 43.32 -1.13 24.79
CA GLY A 483 42.32 -0.24 24.27
C GLY A 483 41.67 -0.83 23.01
N PRO A 484 40.66 -0.16 22.45
CA PRO A 484 40.00 -0.63 21.24
C PRO A 484 40.96 -0.63 20.06
N THR A 485 40.95 -1.73 19.31
CA THR A 485 41.82 -1.92 18.12
C THR A 485 41.39 -1.01 16.97
N GLY A 486 42.37 -0.53 16.20
CA GLY A 486 42.10 0.32 15.03
C GLY A 486 41.93 1.81 15.37
N PHE A 487 42.05 2.21 16.61
CA PHE A 487 41.99 3.60 17.05
C PHE A 487 43.36 4.13 17.45
N SER A 488 43.53 5.46 17.39
CA SER A 488 44.69 6.14 17.93
C SER A 488 44.51 6.42 19.43
N HIS A 489 45.64 6.65 20.12
CA HIS A 489 45.61 6.97 21.54
C HIS A 489 46.41 8.21 21.80
N LYS A 490 45.88 9.13 22.64
CA LYS A 490 46.60 10.25 23.15
C LYS A 490 47.33 9.83 24.41
N ILE A 491 48.64 10.07 24.49
CA ILE A 491 49.51 9.72 25.61
C ILE A 491 50.02 11.01 26.24
N GLN A 492 49.95 11.10 27.54
CA GLN A 492 50.58 12.18 28.32
C GLN A 492 51.57 11.59 29.31
N LEU A 493 52.76 12.20 29.37
CA LEU A 493 53.80 11.95 30.36
C LEU A 493 54.12 13.25 31.10
N ALA A 494 54.08 13.24 32.40
CA ALA A 494 54.34 14.40 33.26
C ALA A 494 55.17 14.01 34.53
N THR A 495 55.80 14.99 35.18
CA THR A 495 56.45 14.81 36.49
C THR A 495 55.48 15.08 37.65
N ASP A 496 54.28 15.59 37.37
CA ASP A 496 53.23 15.84 38.34
C ASP A 496 52.00 14.98 38.06
N PRO A 497 51.27 14.52 39.10
CA PRO A 497 50.11 13.66 38.92
C PRO A 497 48.88 14.40 38.35
N SER A 498 48.89 15.74 38.30
CA SER A 498 47.79 16.53 37.74
C SER A 498 47.90 16.74 36.22
N PHE A 499 49.10 16.45 35.64
CA PHE A 499 49.40 16.69 34.22
C PHE A 499 49.23 18.16 33.81
N ALA A 500 49.51 19.08 34.70
CA ALA A 500 49.40 20.52 34.43
C ALA A 500 50.37 20.98 33.33
N SER A 501 51.57 20.38 33.26
CA SER A 501 52.57 20.65 32.24
C SER A 501 53.18 19.33 31.73
N PRO A 502 52.51 18.61 30.85
CA PRO A 502 53.01 17.33 30.33
C PRO A 502 54.27 17.54 29.47
N GLN A 503 55.30 16.75 29.73
CA GLN A 503 56.56 16.74 28.93
C GLN A 503 56.37 16.04 27.59
N PHE A 504 55.39 15.13 27.48
CA PHE A 504 54.97 14.48 26.24
C PHE A 504 53.45 14.53 26.18
N ASP A 505 52.90 15.00 25.05
CA ASP A 505 51.47 15.08 24.78
C ASP A 505 51.24 14.87 23.29
N GLN A 506 51.06 13.62 22.86
CA GLN A 506 50.89 13.28 21.45
C GLN A 506 49.87 12.17 21.22
N VAL A 507 49.29 12.18 20.03
CA VAL A 507 48.43 11.11 19.53
C VAL A 507 49.27 10.11 18.74
N VAL A 508 49.23 8.85 19.15
CA VAL A 508 50.00 7.77 18.54
C VAL A 508 49.07 6.64 18.08
N PRO A 509 49.38 5.99 16.97
CA PRO A 509 48.62 4.81 16.51
C PRO A 509 49.01 3.59 17.33
N GLY A 510 48.04 2.66 17.48
CA GLY A 510 48.27 1.39 18.15
C GLY A 510 48.30 1.47 19.68
N VAL A 511 48.94 0.50 20.32
CA VAL A 511 48.86 0.24 21.76
C VAL A 511 50.23 0.20 22.43
N ARG A 512 51.27 0.73 21.78
CA ARG A 512 52.66 0.78 22.25
C ARG A 512 53.33 2.08 21.85
N LEU A 513 54.17 2.60 22.73
CA LEU A 513 55.06 3.76 22.48
C LEU A 513 56.41 3.53 23.20
N ASP A 514 57.48 3.68 22.45
CA ASP A 514 58.85 3.62 22.99
C ASP A 514 59.40 5.05 23.05
N LEU A 515 59.84 5.47 24.24
CA LEU A 515 60.40 6.77 24.50
C LEU A 515 61.86 6.65 24.93
N PRO A 516 62.74 7.59 24.56
CA PRO A 516 64.08 7.64 25.14
C PRO A 516 63.99 7.80 26.65
N THR A 517 64.98 7.29 27.38
CA THR A 517 65.04 7.38 28.82
C THR A 517 65.04 8.87 29.27
N PRO A 518 64.03 9.34 29.97
CA PRO A 518 64.02 10.72 30.50
C PRO A 518 65.01 10.90 31.63
N ALA A 519 65.15 12.13 32.11
CA ALA A 519 66.01 12.41 33.26
C ALA A 519 65.60 11.59 34.52
N PRO A 520 66.50 11.26 35.41
CA PRO A 520 66.17 10.56 36.65
C PRO A 520 65.07 11.30 37.44
N GLY A 521 64.06 10.60 37.92
CA GLY A 521 62.95 11.18 38.68
C GLY A 521 61.66 10.37 38.59
N ALA A 522 60.64 10.86 39.27
CA ALA A 522 59.30 10.27 39.27
C ALA A 522 58.46 10.85 38.09
N TYR A 523 57.78 9.96 37.42
CA TYR A 523 56.92 10.28 36.28
C TYR A 523 55.54 9.66 36.41
N PHE A 524 54.57 10.28 35.80
CA PHE A 524 53.20 9.82 35.64
C PHE A 524 52.87 9.73 34.16
N VAL A 525 52.21 8.66 33.76
CA VAL A 525 51.75 8.46 32.37
C VAL A 525 50.29 8.05 32.37
N ARG A 526 49.53 8.57 31.41
CA ARG A 526 48.14 8.24 31.17
C ARG A 526 47.82 8.18 29.67
N THR A 527 46.76 7.49 29.33
CA THR A 527 46.30 7.33 27.94
C THR A 527 44.80 7.53 27.82
N GLN A 528 44.36 8.00 26.67
CA GLN A 528 42.96 8.02 26.28
C GLN A 528 42.84 7.66 24.81
N VAL A 529 41.71 7.01 24.42
CA VAL A 529 41.41 6.71 23.01
C VAL A 529 40.99 7.99 22.28
N VAL A 530 41.36 8.09 21.00
CA VAL A 530 40.97 9.17 20.09
C VAL A 530 40.21 8.54 18.93
N LEU A 531 38.97 8.98 18.72
CA LEU A 531 38.12 8.56 17.62
C LEU A 531 38.51 9.27 16.32
N PRO A 532 38.19 8.73 15.14
CA PRO A 532 38.49 9.35 13.84
C PRO A 532 37.87 10.74 13.66
N ASP A 533 36.77 11.02 14.34
CA ASP A 533 36.08 12.32 14.33
C ASP A 533 36.66 13.33 15.34
N GLY A 534 37.72 12.97 16.04
CA GLY A 534 38.41 13.81 17.01
C GLY A 534 37.83 13.75 18.44
N ARG A 535 36.72 13.06 18.66
CA ARG A 535 36.23 12.83 20.03
C ARG A 535 37.23 11.97 20.81
N VAL A 536 37.33 12.22 22.12
CA VAL A 536 38.26 11.51 22.99
C VAL A 536 37.54 10.80 24.11
N GLY A 537 38.08 9.64 24.53
CA GLY A 537 37.58 8.90 25.69
C GLY A 537 38.05 9.49 27.02
N ALA A 538 37.65 8.87 28.12
CA ALA A 538 38.18 9.18 29.42
C ALA A 538 39.69 8.83 29.50
N TRP A 539 40.43 9.60 30.31
CA TRP A 539 41.80 9.24 30.65
C TRP A 539 41.84 7.94 31.44
N SER A 540 42.85 7.12 31.20
CA SER A 540 43.18 6.01 32.11
C SER A 540 43.61 6.50 33.45
N SER A 541 43.53 5.67 34.49
CA SER A 541 44.22 5.91 35.73
C SER A 541 45.73 6.13 35.48
N PRO A 542 46.33 7.20 36.05
CA PRO A 542 47.76 7.47 35.88
C PRO A 542 48.60 6.30 36.45
N GLN A 543 49.62 5.90 35.72
CA GLN A 543 50.63 5.00 36.19
C GLN A 543 51.89 5.78 36.60
N LYS A 544 52.33 5.61 37.86
CA LYS A 544 53.58 6.17 38.34
C LYS A 544 54.73 5.22 38.06
N PHE A 545 55.86 5.75 37.61
CA PHE A 545 57.10 5.04 37.52
C PHE A 545 58.30 5.92 37.88
N GLU A 546 59.42 5.34 38.27
CA GLU A 546 60.61 6.06 38.66
C GLU A 546 61.77 5.68 37.76
N VAL A 547 62.42 6.68 37.20
CA VAL A 547 63.64 6.53 36.43
C VAL A 547 64.81 6.61 37.41
N PRO A 548 65.59 5.53 37.60
CA PRO A 548 66.67 5.53 38.57
C PRO A 548 67.78 6.48 38.18
N GLN A 549 68.45 7.07 39.20
CA GLN A 549 69.68 7.77 38.94
C GLN A 549 70.74 6.76 38.48
N LYS A 550 71.40 7.06 37.37
CA LYS A 550 72.52 6.27 36.90
C LYS A 550 73.64 6.40 37.94
N VAL A 551 73.80 5.40 38.77
CA VAL A 551 74.95 5.38 39.69
C VAL A 551 76.18 5.16 38.83
N GLU A 552 76.99 6.22 38.69
CA GLU A 552 78.31 6.07 38.09
C GLU A 552 79.10 5.10 39.00
N ALA A 553 79.55 4.01 38.38
CA ALA A 553 80.39 3.06 39.08
C ALA A 553 81.63 3.84 39.63
N PRO A 554 82.02 3.65 40.90
CA PRO A 554 83.16 4.36 41.45
C PRO A 554 84.38 4.10 40.61
N ARG A 555 85.04 5.18 40.14
CA ARG A 555 86.31 5.09 39.42
C ARG A 555 87.28 4.27 40.24
N LYS A 556 87.66 3.12 39.79
CA LYS A 556 88.75 2.33 40.34
C LYS A 556 90.03 3.14 40.20
N TYR A 557 90.42 3.81 41.29
CA TYR A 557 91.77 4.38 41.36
C TYR A 557 92.75 3.20 41.37
N PRO A 558 93.82 3.21 40.55
CA PRO A 558 94.88 2.21 40.64
C PRO A 558 95.64 2.49 41.92
N TRP A 559 95.64 1.53 42.82
CA TRP A 559 96.49 1.55 44.00
C TRP A 559 97.97 1.54 43.58
N PRO A 560 98.83 2.47 44.07
CA PRO A 560 100.28 2.34 43.87
C PRO A 560 100.84 1.21 44.71
N LEU A 561 101.57 0.30 44.06
CA LEU A 561 102.38 -0.73 44.69
C LEU A 561 103.47 -0.08 45.56
N LEU A 562 103.30 -0.03 46.90
CA LEU A 562 104.33 0.28 47.86
C LEU A 562 105.09 -1.02 48.13
N LEU A 563 106.24 -1.23 47.49
CA LEU A 563 107.26 -2.19 47.75
C LEU A 563 107.98 -1.83 49.06
N LEU A 564 107.66 -2.47 50.18
CA LEU A 564 108.44 -2.39 51.42
C LEU A 564 109.51 -3.44 51.38
N LEU A 565 110.76 -3.02 51.17
CA LEU A 565 111.99 -3.76 51.42
C LEU A 565 112.11 -3.94 52.91
N LEU A 566 112.07 -5.17 53.42
CA LEU A 566 112.60 -5.57 54.70
C LEU A 566 113.87 -6.41 54.52
N LEU A 567 114.99 -5.80 54.83
CA LEU A 567 116.27 -6.45 55.02
C LEU A 567 116.29 -7.13 56.41
N PRO A 568 116.90 -8.27 56.55
CA PRO A 568 117.04 -8.91 57.85
C PRO A 568 118.30 -8.43 58.59
N LEU A 569 118.21 -8.44 59.91
CA LEU A 569 119.34 -8.38 60.76
C LEU A 569 119.16 -9.45 61.88
N LEU A 570 120.11 -10.34 61.82
CA LEU A 570 120.57 -11.39 62.75
C LEU A 570 119.75 -12.64 62.86
#